data_3e85e2dc7fb1a323988340b2c7e6480c
#
_entry.id   3e85e2dc7fb1a323988340b2c7e6480c
#
_cell.length_a   1.000
_cell.length_b   1.000
_cell.length_c   1.000
_cell.angle_alpha   90.00
_cell.angle_beta   90.00
_cell.angle_gamma   90.00
#
_symmetry.space_group_name_H-M   'P 1'
#
loop_
_entity.id
_entity.type
_entity.pdbx_description
1 polymer ?
#
loop_
_entity_poly.entity_id
_entity_poly.type
_entity_poly.pdbx_seq_one_letter_code
_entity_poly.pdbx_strand_id
1 'polypeptide(L)'
;MAIIKPFKGIRPPKDLVEKVESRPYDVLDSEEARAEAGNNEMSLYHIIKPEIDFPVGTSEYDPRVYEKAAENFKKFQDNGWLVQDEKEQYYIYAQTMNGKTQYGLVIGAYVNDYMTNVIKKHELTRRDKEEDRMKHVRVNNANIEPVFFAYPDNKVLDELVKKYTQTTPEYDFIAPVDGFGHKFWIISDDADIKTVTKEFADMPSLYIADGHHRSAAAALVGAEKAKQNPNHKGDEEYNYFMAVAFPASQLTILDYNRVVKDLNGLSSEQFLEALKKNFDVEKKGEAEYKPQQLHEFSLYLDNNWYSLKAKEGTYDNNDPIGVLDVDISSRLILDEILGIKDLRSDKRIDFVGGLRGLKELKRRVDNGEMRTALALYPVSMQQIMDIADSGKIMPPKATWFEPKLRSGLIIHKLS
;
A
#
# COMPACT_ATOMS: atom_id res chain seq x y z
N MET A 1 -4.64 22.68 -3.19
CA MET A 1 -4.98 22.30 -4.57
C MET A 1 -3.86 21.42 -5.08
N ALA A 2 -4.19 20.20 -5.50
CA ALA A 2 -3.18 19.23 -5.88
C ALA A 2 -2.65 19.50 -7.31
N ILE A 3 -1.34 19.48 -7.50
CA ILE A 3 -0.70 19.69 -8.79
C ILE A 3 -0.27 18.34 -9.36
N ILE A 4 -0.72 18.05 -10.57
CA ILE A 4 -0.34 16.85 -11.32
C ILE A 4 0.13 17.19 -12.73
N LYS A 5 0.91 16.28 -13.33
CA LYS A 5 1.44 16.40 -14.69
C LYS A 5 1.27 15.08 -15.45
N PRO A 6 0.90 15.09 -16.76
CA PRO A 6 1.09 13.95 -17.64
C PRO A 6 2.59 13.72 -17.86
N PHE A 7 2.99 12.49 -18.15
CA PHE A 7 4.40 12.17 -18.39
C PHE A 7 4.58 11.11 -19.49
N LYS A 8 5.80 10.99 -19.99
CA LYS A 8 6.19 9.95 -20.96
C LYS A 8 6.51 8.67 -20.20
N GLY A 9 5.53 7.79 -20.04
CA GLY A 9 5.72 6.52 -19.34
C GLY A 9 6.72 5.60 -20.04
N ILE A 10 7.58 4.95 -19.27
CA ILE A 10 8.37 3.81 -19.74
C ILE A 10 7.60 2.55 -19.37
N ARG A 11 7.25 1.73 -20.37
CA ARG A 11 6.35 0.59 -20.16
C ARG A 11 6.68 -0.57 -21.11
N PRO A 12 6.29 -1.81 -20.75
CA PRO A 12 6.53 -2.95 -21.63
C PRO A 12 5.65 -2.89 -22.88
N PRO A 13 6.12 -3.44 -24.02
CA PRO A 13 5.24 -3.79 -25.13
C PRO A 13 4.11 -4.72 -24.68
N LYS A 14 2.97 -4.64 -25.36
CA LYS A 14 1.73 -5.34 -24.96
C LYS A 14 1.90 -6.85 -24.77
N ASP A 15 2.70 -7.48 -25.60
CA ASP A 15 2.99 -8.92 -25.59
C ASP A 15 4.01 -9.35 -24.53
N LEU A 16 4.65 -8.37 -23.85
CA LEU A 16 5.65 -8.63 -22.82
C LEU A 16 5.16 -8.25 -21.40
N VAL A 17 4.03 -7.58 -21.25
CA VAL A 17 3.58 -7.05 -19.95
C VAL A 17 3.48 -8.13 -18.86
N GLU A 18 2.94 -9.30 -19.17
CA GLU A 18 2.82 -10.43 -18.24
C GLU A 18 4.16 -11.03 -17.82
N LYS A 19 5.22 -10.83 -18.63
CA LYS A 19 6.58 -11.26 -18.29
C LYS A 19 7.34 -10.23 -17.47
N VAL A 20 6.99 -8.96 -17.63
CA VAL A 20 7.67 -7.85 -16.94
C VAL A 20 7.03 -7.54 -15.59
N GLU A 21 5.70 -7.57 -15.49
CA GLU A 21 4.99 -7.21 -14.29
C GLU A 21 5.42 -8.03 -13.06
N SER A 22 5.32 -7.44 -11.88
CA SER A 22 5.62 -8.11 -10.62
C SER A 22 4.79 -7.54 -9.48
N ARG A 23 4.73 -8.26 -8.35
CA ARG A 23 4.25 -7.70 -7.08
C ARG A 23 5.20 -6.60 -6.61
N PRO A 24 4.75 -5.64 -5.78
CA PRO A 24 5.64 -4.63 -5.22
C PRO A 24 6.67 -5.23 -4.26
N TYR A 25 7.81 -4.56 -4.13
CA TYR A 25 9.00 -5.05 -3.42
C TYR A 25 8.76 -5.40 -1.94
N ASP A 26 7.77 -4.78 -1.32
CA ASP A 26 7.51 -4.82 0.13
C ASP A 26 6.51 -5.90 0.57
N VAL A 27 5.96 -6.68 -0.36
CA VAL A 27 5.01 -7.77 -0.07
C VAL A 27 5.63 -9.17 -0.08
N LEU A 28 6.92 -9.27 -0.42
CA LEU A 28 7.65 -10.54 -0.52
C LEU A 28 9.10 -10.37 -0.07
N ASP A 29 9.69 -11.44 0.43
CA ASP A 29 11.12 -11.49 0.72
C ASP A 29 11.95 -11.80 -0.53
N SER A 30 13.29 -11.83 -0.40
CA SER A 30 14.20 -12.04 -1.52
C SER A 30 14.16 -13.47 -2.07
N GLU A 31 13.84 -14.47 -1.24
CA GLU A 31 13.72 -15.86 -1.68
C GLU A 31 12.40 -16.08 -2.45
N GLU A 32 11.31 -15.48 -1.97
CA GLU A 32 10.04 -15.46 -2.69
C GLU A 32 10.18 -14.76 -4.03
N ALA A 33 10.86 -13.60 -4.08
CA ALA A 33 11.11 -12.87 -5.33
C ALA A 33 11.95 -13.70 -6.32
N ARG A 34 12.99 -14.40 -5.83
CA ARG A 34 13.81 -15.30 -6.63
C ARG A 34 12.98 -16.46 -7.19
N ALA A 35 12.11 -17.04 -6.36
CA ALA A 35 11.24 -18.14 -6.78
C ALA A 35 10.22 -17.70 -7.83
N GLU A 36 9.62 -16.51 -7.68
CA GLU A 36 8.67 -15.97 -8.66
C GLU A 36 9.33 -15.53 -9.96
N ALA A 37 10.52 -14.91 -9.91
CA ALA A 37 11.27 -14.58 -11.11
C ALA A 37 11.68 -15.84 -11.87
N GLY A 38 12.05 -16.92 -11.18
CA GLY A 38 12.47 -18.18 -11.77
C GLY A 38 13.57 -17.97 -12.83
N ASN A 39 13.31 -18.42 -14.06
CA ASN A 39 14.21 -18.23 -15.22
C ASN A 39 13.76 -17.06 -16.12
N ASN A 40 12.84 -16.21 -15.66
CA ASN A 40 12.33 -15.10 -16.45
C ASN A 40 13.25 -13.87 -16.31
N GLU A 41 14.17 -13.68 -17.25
CA GLU A 41 15.07 -12.52 -17.29
C GLU A 41 14.37 -11.18 -17.46
N MET A 42 13.09 -11.17 -17.87
CA MET A 42 12.28 -9.95 -18.05
C MET A 42 11.51 -9.58 -16.78
N SER A 43 11.55 -10.39 -15.71
CA SER A 43 10.84 -10.08 -14.47
C SER A 43 11.36 -8.78 -13.86
N LEU A 44 10.47 -7.86 -13.52
CA LEU A 44 10.85 -6.59 -12.89
C LEU A 44 11.57 -6.78 -11.54
N TYR A 45 11.45 -7.96 -10.91
CA TYR A 45 12.21 -8.26 -9.69
C TYR A 45 13.70 -8.05 -9.86
N HIS A 46 14.27 -8.27 -11.05
CA HIS A 46 15.67 -7.97 -11.33
C HIS A 46 16.04 -6.48 -11.18
N ILE A 47 15.05 -5.58 -11.18
CA ILE A 47 15.24 -4.13 -10.97
C ILE A 47 14.86 -3.70 -9.55
N ILE A 48 13.73 -4.21 -9.00
CA ILE A 48 13.21 -3.76 -7.70
C ILE A 48 13.72 -4.58 -6.51
N LYS A 49 14.21 -5.81 -6.76
CA LYS A 49 14.84 -6.73 -5.80
C LYS A 49 16.11 -7.36 -6.41
N PRO A 50 17.07 -6.53 -6.87
CA PRO A 50 18.22 -6.99 -7.65
C PRO A 50 19.18 -7.91 -6.89
N GLU A 51 19.04 -8.06 -5.57
CA GLU A 51 19.74 -9.05 -4.77
C GLU A 51 19.45 -10.50 -5.21
N ILE A 52 18.38 -10.73 -5.97
CA ILE A 52 18.10 -12.05 -6.56
C ILE A 52 19.10 -12.47 -7.63
N ASP A 53 19.85 -11.53 -8.20
CA ASP A 53 20.92 -11.80 -9.18
C ASP A 53 22.26 -12.18 -8.52
N PHE A 54 22.31 -12.16 -7.19
CA PHE A 54 23.50 -12.52 -6.40
C PHE A 54 23.30 -13.85 -5.66
N PRO A 55 24.34 -14.43 -5.06
CA PRO A 55 24.20 -15.63 -4.23
C PRO A 55 23.19 -15.43 -3.10
N VAL A 56 22.48 -16.52 -2.76
CA VAL A 56 21.54 -16.54 -1.63
C VAL A 56 22.19 -16.00 -0.36
N GLY A 57 21.46 -15.15 0.39
CA GLY A 57 21.96 -14.50 1.59
C GLY A 57 22.68 -13.17 1.35
N THR A 58 22.80 -12.72 0.07
CA THR A 58 23.25 -11.34 -0.19
C THR A 58 22.25 -10.34 0.36
N SER A 59 22.73 -9.37 1.14
CA SER A 59 21.88 -8.33 1.73
C SER A 59 21.24 -7.44 0.65
N GLU A 60 19.95 -7.14 0.78
CA GLU A 60 19.27 -6.15 -0.06
C GLU A 60 19.90 -4.74 0.02
N TYR A 61 20.71 -4.48 1.05
CA TYR A 61 21.40 -3.20 1.28
C TYR A 61 22.86 -3.19 0.81
N ASP A 62 23.37 -4.28 0.19
CA ASP A 62 24.72 -4.31 -0.39
C ASP A 62 24.84 -3.26 -1.51
N PRO A 63 25.88 -2.41 -1.54
CA PRO A 63 26.04 -1.39 -2.58
C PRO A 63 25.95 -1.93 -4.02
N ARG A 64 26.46 -3.14 -4.26
CA ARG A 64 26.42 -3.80 -5.58
C ARG A 64 24.99 -4.07 -6.06
N VAL A 65 24.04 -4.23 -5.13
CA VAL A 65 22.62 -4.47 -5.44
C VAL A 65 22.02 -3.25 -6.12
N TYR A 66 22.34 -2.05 -5.67
CA TYR A 66 21.87 -0.81 -6.29
C TYR A 66 22.48 -0.59 -7.68
N GLU A 67 23.78 -0.87 -7.85
CA GLU A 67 24.44 -0.81 -9.16
C GLU A 67 23.79 -1.78 -10.14
N LYS A 68 23.46 -3.00 -9.67
CA LYS A 68 22.77 -4.02 -10.45
C LYS A 68 21.36 -3.60 -10.86
N ALA A 69 20.61 -2.88 -9.99
CA ALA A 69 19.32 -2.31 -10.35
C ALA A 69 19.44 -1.40 -11.58
N ALA A 70 20.41 -0.47 -11.56
CA ALA A 70 20.64 0.47 -12.67
C ALA A 70 21.09 -0.24 -13.96
N GLU A 71 21.97 -1.23 -13.84
CA GLU A 71 22.41 -2.07 -14.97
C GLU A 71 21.20 -2.80 -15.59
N ASN A 72 20.39 -3.45 -14.77
CA ASN A 72 19.21 -4.18 -15.23
C ASN A 72 18.18 -3.23 -15.86
N PHE A 73 17.93 -2.06 -15.28
CA PHE A 73 16.99 -1.08 -15.84
C PHE A 73 17.45 -0.59 -17.22
N LYS A 74 18.76 -0.38 -17.38
CA LYS A 74 19.34 -0.09 -18.71
C LYS A 74 19.18 -1.27 -19.66
N LYS A 75 19.52 -2.50 -19.24
CA LYS A 75 19.36 -3.75 -20.04
C LYS A 75 17.93 -3.90 -20.56
N PHE A 76 16.92 -3.63 -19.70
CA PHE A 76 15.51 -3.73 -20.09
C PHE A 76 15.14 -2.76 -21.22
N GLN A 77 15.68 -1.53 -21.16
CA GLN A 77 15.45 -0.53 -22.20
C GLN A 77 16.22 -0.88 -23.49
N ASP A 78 17.50 -1.27 -23.38
CA ASP A 78 18.33 -1.64 -24.52
C ASP A 78 17.75 -2.85 -25.31
N ASN A 79 17.10 -3.79 -24.60
CA ASN A 79 16.47 -4.96 -25.20
C ASN A 79 15.03 -4.70 -25.70
N GLY A 80 14.50 -3.50 -25.50
CA GLY A 80 13.12 -3.17 -25.88
C GLY A 80 12.05 -3.85 -25.00
N TRP A 81 12.42 -4.37 -23.82
CA TRP A 81 11.47 -4.92 -22.86
C TRP A 81 10.71 -3.81 -22.12
N LEU A 82 11.30 -2.63 -22.07
CA LEU A 82 10.71 -1.39 -21.60
C LEU A 82 10.95 -0.30 -22.63
N VAL A 83 9.89 0.36 -23.09
CA VAL A 83 9.93 1.40 -24.14
C VAL A 83 9.28 2.67 -23.62
N GLN A 84 9.90 3.81 -23.86
CA GLN A 84 9.34 5.10 -23.47
C GLN A 84 8.32 5.58 -24.48
N ASP A 85 7.17 6.05 -24.00
CA ASP A 85 6.15 6.69 -24.83
C ASP A 85 6.65 7.99 -25.44
N GLU A 86 6.20 8.32 -26.65
CA GLU A 86 6.63 9.52 -27.37
C GLU A 86 6.02 10.80 -26.80
N LYS A 87 4.81 10.73 -26.22
CA LYS A 87 4.03 11.86 -25.73
C LYS A 87 3.81 11.80 -24.22
N GLU A 88 3.68 12.97 -23.62
CA GLU A 88 3.21 13.09 -22.24
C GLU A 88 1.70 12.78 -22.19
N GLN A 89 1.29 11.88 -21.29
CA GLN A 89 -0.08 11.41 -21.21
C GLN A 89 -0.40 10.91 -19.80
N TYR A 90 -1.69 10.74 -19.50
CA TYR A 90 -2.15 10.02 -18.32
C TYR A 90 -2.55 8.60 -18.71
N TYR A 91 -2.75 7.77 -17.69
CA TYR A 91 -3.17 6.39 -17.93
C TYR A 91 -4.25 6.01 -16.92
N ILE A 92 -5.05 5.02 -17.28
CA ILE A 92 -6.00 4.39 -16.37
C ILE A 92 -5.48 2.98 -16.07
N TYR A 93 -5.40 2.66 -14.79
CA TYR A 93 -5.07 1.34 -14.32
C TYR A 93 -6.24 0.77 -13.52
N ALA A 94 -6.80 -0.34 -14.00
CA ALA A 94 -7.87 -1.06 -13.33
C ALA A 94 -7.37 -2.35 -12.70
N GLN A 95 -7.83 -2.62 -11.50
CA GLN A 95 -7.55 -3.84 -10.75
C GLN A 95 -8.85 -4.53 -10.36
N THR A 96 -8.96 -5.83 -10.63
CA THR A 96 -10.13 -6.65 -10.28
C THR A 96 -9.76 -7.72 -9.28
N MET A 97 -10.42 -7.71 -8.13
CA MET A 97 -10.30 -8.71 -7.07
C MET A 97 -11.69 -9.14 -6.60
N ASN A 98 -11.96 -10.45 -6.54
CA ASN A 98 -13.24 -10.99 -6.07
C ASN A 98 -14.48 -10.39 -6.77
N GLY A 99 -14.38 -10.12 -8.07
CA GLY A 99 -15.47 -9.55 -8.88
C GLY A 99 -15.68 -8.03 -8.72
N LYS A 100 -14.91 -7.35 -7.84
CA LYS A 100 -14.91 -5.89 -7.71
C LYS A 100 -13.73 -5.31 -8.48
N THR A 101 -14.01 -4.30 -9.33
CA THR A 101 -12.98 -3.56 -10.06
C THR A 101 -12.85 -2.15 -9.50
N GLN A 102 -11.62 -1.69 -9.28
CA GLN A 102 -11.27 -0.31 -8.95
C GLN A 102 -10.45 0.30 -10.08
N TYR A 103 -10.67 1.58 -10.38
CA TYR A 103 -10.04 2.29 -11.48
C TYR A 103 -9.24 3.48 -10.95
N GLY A 104 -7.94 3.49 -11.18
CA GLY A 104 -7.03 4.56 -10.79
C GLY A 104 -6.46 5.31 -11.99
N LEU A 105 -6.21 6.60 -11.80
CA LEU A 105 -5.50 7.44 -12.75
C LEU A 105 -4.01 7.44 -12.42
N VAL A 106 -3.16 7.09 -13.39
CA VAL A 106 -1.70 7.16 -13.25
C VAL A 106 -1.27 8.58 -13.60
N ILE A 107 -0.64 9.23 -12.66
CA ILE A 107 -0.29 10.65 -12.68
C ILE A 107 1.16 10.90 -12.23
N GLY A 108 1.77 11.98 -12.68
CA GLY A 108 2.93 12.59 -12.03
C GLY A 108 2.45 13.54 -10.93
N ALA A 109 2.62 13.18 -9.66
CA ALA A 109 2.22 13.99 -8.50
C ALA A 109 3.35 14.95 -8.09
N TYR A 110 3.03 16.21 -7.79
CA TYR A 110 4.04 17.23 -7.53
C TYR A 110 4.76 17.01 -6.19
N VAL A 111 6.09 17.02 -6.22
CA VAL A 111 6.95 16.80 -5.05
C VAL A 111 6.65 17.79 -3.92
N ASN A 112 6.46 19.07 -4.25
CA ASN A 112 6.19 20.07 -3.24
C ASN A 112 4.85 19.89 -2.54
N ASP A 113 3.86 19.26 -3.17
CA ASP A 113 2.58 18.94 -2.55
C ASP A 113 2.75 17.89 -1.42
N TYR A 114 3.72 16.99 -1.56
CA TYR A 114 4.13 16.09 -0.47
C TYR A 114 4.81 16.86 0.66
N MET A 115 5.71 17.80 0.33
CA MET A 115 6.46 18.60 1.31
C MET A 115 5.55 19.55 2.10
N THR A 116 4.53 20.11 1.45
CA THR A 116 3.58 21.08 2.04
C THR A 116 2.31 20.45 2.58
N ASN A 117 2.24 19.10 2.61
CA ASN A 117 1.11 18.34 3.14
C ASN A 117 -0.22 18.56 2.37
N VAL A 118 -0.17 18.90 1.08
CA VAL A 118 -1.30 18.78 0.15
C VAL A 118 -1.53 17.30 -0.15
N ILE A 119 -0.45 16.52 -0.31
CA ILE A 119 -0.48 15.06 -0.27
C ILE A 119 -0.39 14.62 1.18
N LYS A 120 -1.52 14.16 1.72
CA LYS A 120 -1.72 13.83 3.13
C LYS A 120 -1.14 12.48 3.48
N LYS A 121 -0.55 12.40 4.67
CA LYS A 121 0.10 11.22 5.25
C LYS A 121 -0.64 10.77 6.50
N HIS A 122 -0.77 9.48 6.69
CA HIS A 122 -1.36 8.89 7.90
C HIS A 122 -0.42 7.92 8.62
N GLU A 123 0.79 7.67 8.07
CA GLU A 123 1.80 6.78 8.65
C GLU A 123 3.19 7.45 8.64
N LEU A 124 4.00 7.16 9.67
CA LEU A 124 5.39 7.58 9.73
C LEU A 124 6.27 6.61 8.95
N THR A 125 7.20 7.16 8.18
CA THR A 125 8.22 6.37 7.49
C THR A 125 9.37 5.97 8.44
N ARG A 126 9.97 4.82 8.18
CA ARG A 126 11.20 4.38 8.84
C ARG A 126 12.39 4.89 8.03
N ARG A 127 13.35 5.53 8.70
CA ARG A 127 14.50 6.16 8.06
C ARG A 127 15.36 5.17 7.26
N ASP A 128 15.56 3.94 7.74
CA ASP A 128 16.32 2.90 7.06
C ASP A 128 15.67 2.50 5.72
N LYS A 129 14.34 2.33 5.71
CA LYS A 129 13.58 1.99 4.49
C LYS A 129 13.48 3.18 3.53
N GLU A 130 13.35 4.39 4.05
CA GLU A 130 13.33 5.61 3.26
C GLU A 130 14.67 5.80 2.51
N GLU A 131 15.81 5.69 3.22
CA GLU A 131 17.13 5.81 2.62
C GLU A 131 17.40 4.73 1.57
N ASP A 132 16.96 3.51 1.82
CA ASP A 132 17.04 2.42 0.86
C ASP A 132 16.29 2.75 -0.45
N ARG A 133 15.02 3.19 -0.35
CA ARG A 133 14.25 3.58 -1.54
C ARG A 133 14.81 4.82 -2.23
N MET A 134 15.35 5.79 -1.48
CA MET A 134 16.06 6.94 -2.07
C MET A 134 17.25 6.50 -2.93
N LYS A 135 18.04 5.52 -2.47
CA LYS A 135 19.14 4.96 -3.28
C LYS A 135 18.64 4.37 -4.58
N HIS A 136 17.59 3.55 -4.54
CA HIS A 136 16.98 2.99 -5.75
C HIS A 136 16.51 4.08 -6.72
N VAL A 137 15.83 5.13 -6.24
CA VAL A 137 15.40 6.26 -7.08
C VAL A 137 16.59 7.00 -7.68
N ARG A 138 17.65 7.25 -6.91
CA ARG A 138 18.86 7.94 -7.38
C ARG A 138 19.60 7.17 -8.47
N VAL A 139 19.85 5.86 -8.26
CA VAL A 139 20.65 5.07 -9.22
C VAL A 139 19.90 4.79 -10.52
N ASN A 140 18.60 4.56 -10.45
CA ASN A 140 17.76 4.34 -11.64
C ASN A 140 17.37 5.67 -12.32
N ASN A 141 17.48 6.79 -11.64
CA ASN A 141 16.96 8.08 -12.08
C ASN A 141 15.50 8.00 -12.53
N ALA A 142 14.70 7.21 -11.81
CA ALA A 142 13.32 6.89 -12.14
C ALA A 142 12.52 6.47 -10.89
N ASN A 143 11.20 6.67 -10.93
CA ASN A 143 10.25 6.01 -10.05
C ASN A 143 9.84 4.69 -10.71
N ILE A 144 10.47 3.59 -10.32
CA ILE A 144 10.22 2.25 -10.91
C ILE A 144 8.87 1.70 -10.48
N GLU A 145 8.47 1.97 -9.23
CA GLU A 145 7.23 1.48 -8.64
C GLU A 145 6.29 2.64 -8.34
N PRO A 146 4.98 2.51 -8.64
CA PRO A 146 4.01 3.55 -8.34
C PRO A 146 3.72 3.62 -6.84
N VAL A 147 3.29 4.80 -6.39
CA VAL A 147 2.65 4.97 -5.09
C VAL A 147 1.14 4.96 -5.24
N PHE A 148 0.43 4.56 -4.18
CA PHE A 148 -1.00 4.36 -4.18
C PHE A 148 -1.68 5.51 -3.46
N PHE A 149 -2.48 6.31 -4.19
CA PHE A 149 -3.21 7.46 -3.65
C PHE A 149 -4.71 7.25 -3.69
N ALA A 150 -5.40 7.94 -2.80
CA ALA A 150 -6.84 8.16 -2.85
C ALA A 150 -7.12 9.64 -3.09
N TYR A 151 -8.23 9.93 -3.78
CA TYR A 151 -8.79 11.27 -3.92
C TYR A 151 -10.30 11.27 -3.61
N PRO A 152 -10.88 12.41 -3.18
CA PRO A 152 -12.32 12.55 -3.02
C PRO A 152 -13.06 12.28 -4.32
N ASP A 153 -14.15 11.52 -4.28
CA ASP A 153 -14.90 11.12 -5.47
C ASP A 153 -15.24 12.32 -6.37
N ASN A 154 -15.07 12.15 -7.69
CA ASN A 154 -15.25 13.18 -8.70
C ASN A 154 -15.99 12.64 -9.91
N LYS A 155 -17.21 13.12 -10.15
CA LYS A 155 -18.10 12.66 -11.23
C LYS A 155 -17.53 12.90 -12.63
N VAL A 156 -16.77 13.98 -12.83
CA VAL A 156 -16.17 14.30 -14.14
C VAL A 156 -15.09 13.27 -14.48
N LEU A 157 -14.25 12.93 -13.51
CA LEU A 157 -13.23 11.87 -13.66
C LEU A 157 -13.88 10.50 -13.83
N ASP A 158 -14.95 10.19 -13.10
CA ASP A 158 -15.69 8.92 -13.26
C ASP A 158 -16.24 8.75 -14.68
N GLU A 159 -16.86 9.78 -15.25
CA GLU A 159 -17.36 9.73 -16.63
C GLU A 159 -16.22 9.63 -17.67
N LEU A 160 -15.08 10.30 -17.40
CA LEU A 160 -13.91 10.19 -18.26
C LEU A 160 -13.33 8.76 -18.22
N VAL A 161 -13.16 8.18 -17.05
CA VAL A 161 -12.72 6.79 -16.89
C VAL A 161 -13.68 5.84 -17.58
N LYS A 162 -15.00 6.02 -17.41
CA LYS A 162 -16.03 5.22 -18.09
C LYS A 162 -15.94 5.31 -19.61
N LYS A 163 -15.65 6.49 -20.17
CA LYS A 163 -15.41 6.68 -21.62
C LYS A 163 -14.29 5.76 -22.12
N TYR A 164 -13.15 5.75 -21.45
CA TYR A 164 -11.99 4.96 -21.86
C TYR A 164 -12.19 3.46 -21.63
N THR A 165 -12.84 3.07 -20.53
CA THR A 165 -13.05 1.64 -20.19
C THR A 165 -14.05 0.93 -21.12
N GLN A 166 -14.76 1.65 -21.97
CA GLN A 166 -15.55 1.10 -23.08
C GLN A 166 -14.72 0.77 -24.33
N THR A 167 -13.45 1.19 -24.36
CA THR A 167 -12.52 0.88 -25.46
C THR A 167 -11.67 -0.33 -25.14
N THR A 168 -10.99 -0.87 -26.16
CA THR A 168 -10.03 -1.96 -25.97
C THR A 168 -8.85 -1.48 -25.12
N PRO A 169 -8.50 -2.16 -24.01
CA PRO A 169 -7.37 -1.79 -23.19
C PRO A 169 -6.03 -2.06 -23.88
N GLU A 170 -5.04 -1.29 -23.51
CA GLU A 170 -3.64 -1.54 -23.88
C GLU A 170 -3.15 -2.87 -23.28
N TYR A 171 -3.41 -3.08 -21.97
CA TYR A 171 -3.16 -4.35 -21.29
C TYR A 171 -4.45 -4.93 -20.74
N ASP A 172 -4.59 -6.25 -20.80
CA ASP A 172 -5.71 -7.01 -20.21
C ASP A 172 -5.19 -8.41 -19.87
N PHE A 173 -4.93 -8.66 -18.60
CA PHE A 173 -4.40 -9.94 -18.15
C PHE A 173 -4.84 -10.28 -16.72
N ILE A 174 -4.69 -11.55 -16.36
CA ILE A 174 -4.89 -12.08 -15.00
C ILE A 174 -3.52 -12.52 -14.48
N ALA A 175 -3.08 -11.91 -13.39
CA ALA A 175 -1.79 -12.27 -12.80
C ALA A 175 -1.85 -13.69 -12.21
N PRO A 176 -0.93 -14.60 -12.60
CA PRO A 176 -1.00 -16.01 -12.23
C PRO A 176 -0.76 -16.25 -10.73
N VAL A 177 -0.04 -15.34 -10.06
CA VAL A 177 0.36 -15.50 -8.65
C VAL A 177 -0.79 -15.33 -7.67
N ASP A 178 -1.81 -14.52 -7.99
CA ASP A 178 -2.94 -14.22 -7.10
C ASP A 178 -4.31 -14.28 -7.77
N GLY A 179 -4.35 -14.43 -9.11
CA GLY A 179 -5.58 -14.50 -9.88
C GLY A 179 -6.30 -13.15 -10.04
N PHE A 180 -5.65 -12.04 -9.73
CA PHE A 180 -6.24 -10.71 -9.90
C PHE A 180 -6.15 -10.23 -11.35
N GLY A 181 -7.22 -9.54 -11.78
CA GLY A 181 -7.29 -8.96 -13.11
C GLY A 181 -6.66 -7.58 -13.17
N HIS A 182 -5.94 -7.29 -14.25
CA HIS A 182 -5.28 -6.02 -14.50
C HIS A 182 -5.58 -5.52 -15.89
N LYS A 183 -6.07 -4.26 -16.00
CA LYS A 183 -6.30 -3.61 -17.29
C LYS A 183 -5.70 -2.23 -17.28
N PHE A 184 -5.28 -1.77 -18.48
CA PHE A 184 -4.58 -0.50 -18.61
C PHE A 184 -5.02 0.23 -19.88
N TRP A 185 -5.27 1.54 -19.81
CA TRP A 185 -5.62 2.39 -20.94
C TRP A 185 -4.77 3.64 -20.96
N ILE A 186 -4.63 4.23 -22.13
CA ILE A 186 -3.83 5.45 -22.35
C ILE A 186 -4.79 6.61 -22.61
N ILE A 187 -4.63 7.71 -21.88
CA ILE A 187 -5.33 8.98 -22.08
C ILE A 187 -4.39 9.91 -22.84
N SER A 188 -4.52 9.97 -24.17
CA SER A 188 -3.66 10.76 -25.06
C SER A 188 -4.39 11.92 -25.75
N ASP A 189 -5.69 12.07 -25.55
CA ASP A 189 -6.48 13.19 -26.07
C ASP A 189 -6.21 14.45 -25.25
N ASP A 190 -5.83 15.54 -25.92
CA ASP A 190 -5.42 16.80 -25.27
C ASP A 190 -6.54 17.45 -24.44
N ALA A 191 -7.81 17.28 -24.83
CA ALA A 191 -8.95 17.81 -24.08
C ALA A 191 -9.17 17.00 -22.78
N ASP A 192 -9.04 15.68 -22.86
CA ASP A 192 -9.15 14.80 -21.71
C ASP A 192 -7.97 15.01 -20.74
N ILE A 193 -6.75 15.17 -21.24
CA ILE A 193 -5.55 15.52 -20.43
C ILE A 193 -5.79 16.83 -19.66
N LYS A 194 -6.29 17.88 -20.34
CA LYS A 194 -6.62 19.15 -19.68
C LYS A 194 -7.72 18.99 -18.63
N THR A 195 -8.73 18.14 -18.91
CA THR A 195 -9.80 17.86 -17.96
C THR A 195 -9.26 17.18 -16.71
N VAL A 196 -8.46 16.13 -16.85
CA VAL A 196 -7.82 15.44 -15.70
C VAL A 196 -7.00 16.43 -14.87
N THR A 197 -6.11 17.20 -15.53
CA THR A 197 -5.25 18.17 -14.85
C THR A 197 -6.08 19.20 -14.07
N LYS A 198 -7.15 19.73 -14.68
CA LYS A 198 -8.03 20.72 -14.06
C LYS A 198 -8.77 20.16 -12.86
N GLU A 199 -9.37 18.98 -12.98
CA GLU A 199 -10.14 18.37 -11.89
C GLU A 199 -9.26 18.09 -10.66
N PHE A 200 -8.00 17.63 -10.85
CA PHE A 200 -7.05 17.50 -9.74
C PHE A 200 -6.64 18.85 -9.14
N ALA A 201 -6.46 19.89 -9.96
CA ALA A 201 -6.15 21.22 -9.47
C ALA A 201 -7.26 21.82 -8.59
N ASP A 202 -8.50 21.38 -8.77
CA ASP A 202 -9.64 21.79 -7.94
C ASP A 202 -9.74 20.97 -6.62
N MET A 203 -8.98 19.87 -6.48
CA MET A 203 -8.97 19.06 -5.25
C MET A 203 -8.08 19.70 -4.17
N PRO A 204 -8.57 19.79 -2.92
CA PRO A 204 -7.80 20.39 -1.83
C PRO A 204 -6.62 19.53 -1.40
N SER A 205 -6.74 18.21 -1.47
CA SER A 205 -5.74 17.24 -1.02
C SER A 205 -5.85 15.90 -1.74
N LEU A 206 -4.74 15.19 -1.76
CA LEU A 206 -4.65 13.75 -2.07
C LEU A 206 -4.21 13.00 -0.82
N TYR A 207 -4.50 11.72 -0.74
CA TYR A 207 -4.21 10.90 0.45
C TYR A 207 -3.37 9.69 0.05
N ILE A 208 -2.25 9.47 0.73
CA ILE A 208 -1.46 8.27 0.52
C ILE A 208 -2.25 7.09 1.10
N ALA A 209 -2.63 6.13 0.27
CA ALA A 209 -3.25 4.89 0.69
C ALA A 209 -2.19 3.84 1.05
N ASP A 210 -1.19 3.66 0.17
CA ASP A 210 -0.07 2.74 0.38
C ASP A 210 1.21 3.30 -0.26
N GLY A 211 2.39 2.85 0.22
CA GLY A 211 3.69 3.28 -0.31
C GLY A 211 4.23 4.56 0.33
N HIS A 212 4.02 4.79 1.63
CA HIS A 212 4.56 5.95 2.35
C HIS A 212 6.08 6.10 2.19
N HIS A 213 6.85 5.00 2.27
CA HIS A 213 8.31 5.03 2.07
C HIS A 213 8.69 5.39 0.64
N ARG A 214 7.95 4.88 -0.38
CA ARG A 214 8.15 5.23 -1.80
C ARG A 214 7.83 6.69 -2.06
N SER A 215 6.73 7.20 -1.50
CA SER A 215 6.34 8.62 -1.60
C SER A 215 7.40 9.54 -0.98
N ALA A 216 7.86 9.23 0.23
CA ALA A 216 8.90 10.00 0.91
C ALA A 216 10.21 10.00 0.09
N ALA A 217 10.68 8.82 -0.34
CA ALA A 217 11.92 8.68 -1.11
C ALA A 217 11.86 9.47 -2.43
N ALA A 218 10.76 9.36 -3.18
CA ALA A 218 10.58 10.08 -4.44
C ALA A 218 10.58 11.60 -4.23
N ALA A 219 9.85 12.09 -3.22
CA ALA A 219 9.78 13.50 -2.91
C ALA A 219 11.13 14.08 -2.45
N LEU A 220 11.84 13.36 -1.59
CA LEU A 220 13.16 13.80 -1.08
C LEU A 220 14.21 13.82 -2.19
N VAL A 221 14.26 12.80 -3.04
CA VAL A 221 15.19 12.77 -4.18
C VAL A 221 14.84 13.85 -5.20
N GLY A 222 13.55 14.11 -5.47
CA GLY A 222 13.12 15.20 -6.32
C GLY A 222 13.60 16.58 -5.78
N ALA A 223 13.41 16.81 -4.48
CA ALA A 223 13.87 18.04 -3.82
C ALA A 223 15.42 18.17 -3.83
N GLU A 224 16.16 17.07 -3.66
CA GLU A 224 17.62 17.05 -3.80
C GLU A 224 18.04 17.46 -5.22
N LYS A 225 17.43 16.89 -6.26
CA LYS A 225 17.73 17.21 -7.66
C LYS A 225 17.42 18.68 -7.97
N ALA A 226 16.29 19.21 -7.50
CA ALA A 226 15.95 20.61 -7.65
C ALA A 226 17.01 21.53 -7.03
N LYS A 227 17.48 21.21 -5.83
CA LYS A 227 18.53 21.97 -5.13
C LYS A 227 19.90 21.90 -5.83
N GLN A 228 20.20 20.77 -6.49
CA GLN A 228 21.47 20.55 -7.18
C GLN A 228 21.49 21.16 -8.59
N ASN A 229 20.33 21.46 -9.18
CA ASN A 229 20.22 22.02 -10.52
C ASN A 229 20.26 23.55 -10.49
N PRO A 230 21.36 24.21 -10.90
CA PRO A 230 21.44 25.66 -10.91
C PRO A 230 20.50 26.34 -11.93
N ASN A 231 19.95 25.55 -12.88
CA ASN A 231 19.03 26.01 -13.91
C ASN A 231 17.58 25.52 -13.63
N HIS A 232 17.26 25.18 -12.37
CA HIS A 232 15.95 24.70 -11.98
C HIS A 232 14.85 25.70 -12.33
N LYS A 233 13.81 25.23 -13.03
CA LYS A 233 12.65 26.03 -13.49
C LYS A 233 11.34 25.64 -12.81
N GLY A 234 11.26 24.42 -12.26
CA GLY A 234 10.08 23.89 -11.60
C GLY A 234 9.22 22.98 -12.46
N ASP A 235 9.51 22.82 -13.74
CA ASP A 235 8.78 21.97 -14.69
C ASP A 235 9.52 20.66 -15.05
N GLU A 236 10.71 20.44 -14.49
CA GLU A 236 11.50 19.25 -14.72
C GLU A 236 10.83 18.00 -14.15
N GLU A 237 11.05 16.82 -14.77
CA GLU A 237 10.41 15.55 -14.41
C GLU A 237 10.67 15.14 -12.96
N TYR A 238 11.83 15.43 -12.38
CA TYR A 238 12.13 15.13 -10.97
C TYR A 238 11.30 15.94 -9.96
N ASN A 239 10.55 16.96 -10.39
CA ASN A 239 9.57 17.65 -9.54
C ASN A 239 8.26 16.88 -9.40
N TYR A 240 8.12 15.76 -10.10
CA TYR A 240 6.94 14.92 -10.08
C TYR A 240 7.33 13.48 -9.78
N PHE A 241 6.45 12.74 -9.13
CA PHE A 241 6.64 11.32 -8.90
C PHE A 241 5.39 10.53 -9.25
N MET A 242 5.59 9.30 -9.68
CA MET A 242 4.53 8.45 -10.21
C MET A 242 3.59 7.95 -9.11
N ALA A 243 2.31 8.24 -9.27
CA ALA A 243 1.25 7.75 -8.41
C ALA A 243 0.09 7.15 -9.23
N VAL A 244 -0.61 6.18 -8.66
CA VAL A 244 -1.93 5.75 -9.12
C VAL A 244 -2.95 6.23 -8.11
N ALA A 245 -3.81 7.15 -8.52
CA ALA A 245 -4.81 7.79 -7.68
C ALA A 245 -6.20 7.22 -7.97
N PHE A 246 -6.90 6.75 -6.94
CA PHE A 246 -8.22 6.14 -7.02
C PHE A 246 -9.27 6.99 -6.32
N PRO A 247 -10.55 6.97 -6.78
CA PRO A 247 -11.65 7.52 -6.00
C PRO A 247 -11.75 6.80 -4.65
N ALA A 248 -11.92 7.54 -3.57
CA ALA A 248 -11.93 7.00 -2.21
C ALA A 248 -12.99 5.89 -2.02
N SER A 249 -14.17 6.03 -2.65
CA SER A 249 -15.26 5.05 -2.57
C SER A 249 -14.98 3.71 -3.25
N GLN A 250 -14.02 3.66 -4.19
CA GLN A 250 -13.68 2.43 -4.89
C GLN A 250 -12.70 1.54 -4.11
N LEU A 251 -11.97 2.11 -3.15
CA LEU A 251 -10.91 1.40 -2.44
C LEU A 251 -11.45 0.32 -1.50
N THR A 252 -10.71 -0.76 -1.39
CA THR A 252 -10.97 -1.84 -0.45
C THR A 252 -9.87 -1.86 0.59
N ILE A 253 -10.27 -1.67 1.85
CA ILE A 253 -9.39 -1.80 3.00
C ILE A 253 -9.78 -3.07 3.73
N LEU A 254 -8.82 -3.94 3.93
CA LEU A 254 -9.01 -5.18 4.67
C LEU A 254 -8.58 -5.01 6.12
N ASP A 255 -9.08 -5.87 6.97
CA ASP A 255 -8.70 -5.96 8.36
C ASP A 255 -7.21 -6.31 8.52
N TYR A 256 -6.56 -5.72 9.52
CA TYR A 256 -5.20 -6.07 9.89
C TYR A 256 -5.24 -6.68 11.30
N ASN A 257 -5.13 -7.99 11.38
CA ASN A 257 -5.41 -8.76 12.57
C ASN A 257 -4.15 -8.96 13.43
N ARG A 258 -4.33 -9.33 14.70
CA ARG A 258 -3.27 -9.56 15.66
C ARG A 258 -3.27 -11.00 16.14
N VAL A 259 -2.08 -11.53 16.38
CA VAL A 259 -1.87 -12.81 17.04
C VAL A 259 -0.85 -12.65 18.16
N VAL A 260 -1.07 -13.25 19.30
CA VAL A 260 -0.27 -13.06 20.50
C VAL A 260 0.18 -14.39 21.10
N LYS A 261 1.46 -14.46 21.51
CA LYS A 261 2.12 -15.69 21.95
C LYS A 261 1.71 -16.17 23.33
N ASP A 262 1.30 -15.27 24.22
CA ASP A 262 0.94 -15.60 25.60
C ASP A 262 -0.14 -14.65 26.15
N LEU A 263 -0.71 -14.99 27.28
CA LEU A 263 -1.71 -14.19 27.99
C LEU A 263 -1.14 -13.42 29.19
N ASN A 264 0.16 -13.09 29.18
CA ASN A 264 0.82 -12.34 30.26
C ASN A 264 0.67 -13.04 31.63
N GLY A 265 0.78 -14.35 31.66
CA GLY A 265 0.64 -15.17 32.87
C GLY A 265 -0.79 -15.44 33.34
N LEU A 266 -1.81 -14.94 32.65
CA LEU A 266 -3.21 -15.18 32.97
C LEU A 266 -3.67 -16.55 32.46
N SER A 267 -4.62 -17.20 33.19
CA SER A 267 -5.38 -18.29 32.61
C SER A 267 -6.39 -17.75 31.59
N SER A 268 -6.98 -18.64 30.78
CA SER A 268 -8.01 -18.24 29.80
C SER A 268 -9.22 -17.59 30.48
N GLU A 269 -9.66 -18.14 31.61
CA GLU A 269 -10.77 -17.58 32.37
C GLU A 269 -10.45 -16.21 32.94
N GLN A 270 -9.23 -16.04 33.48
CA GLN A 270 -8.77 -14.75 34.00
C GLN A 270 -8.68 -13.70 32.89
N PHE A 271 -8.18 -14.10 31.70
CA PHE A 271 -8.12 -13.22 30.55
C PHE A 271 -9.51 -12.78 30.07
N LEU A 272 -10.45 -13.74 29.91
CA LEU A 272 -11.84 -13.45 29.55
C LEU A 272 -12.54 -12.56 30.59
N GLU A 273 -12.27 -12.78 31.87
CA GLU A 273 -12.82 -11.91 32.94
C GLU A 273 -12.25 -10.51 32.91
N ALA A 274 -10.93 -10.37 32.66
CA ALA A 274 -10.30 -9.05 32.53
C ALA A 274 -10.88 -8.26 31.34
N LEU A 275 -11.20 -8.92 30.22
CA LEU A 275 -11.82 -8.29 29.06
C LEU A 275 -13.20 -7.69 29.38
N LYS A 276 -13.98 -8.29 30.27
CA LYS A 276 -15.33 -7.82 30.65
C LYS A 276 -15.34 -6.44 31.31
N LYS A 277 -14.19 -5.97 31.77
CA LYS A 277 -14.06 -4.59 32.28
C LYS A 277 -14.44 -3.57 31.21
N ASN A 278 -13.90 -3.74 30.01
CA ASN A 278 -13.98 -2.76 28.92
C ASN A 278 -14.86 -3.25 27.74
N PHE A 279 -15.23 -4.52 27.70
CA PHE A 279 -15.98 -5.13 26.59
C PHE A 279 -17.17 -5.96 27.10
N ASP A 280 -18.22 -6.03 26.29
CA ASP A 280 -19.23 -7.06 26.39
C ASP A 280 -18.71 -8.29 25.67
N VAL A 281 -18.54 -9.40 26.39
CA VAL A 281 -17.90 -10.64 25.91
C VAL A 281 -18.97 -11.71 25.69
N GLU A 282 -19.12 -12.16 24.45
CA GLU A 282 -20.08 -13.21 24.08
C GLU A 282 -19.36 -14.36 23.37
N LYS A 283 -19.53 -15.60 23.88
CA LYS A 283 -19.00 -16.79 23.23
C LYS A 283 -19.81 -17.13 21.97
N LYS A 284 -19.14 -17.26 20.80
CA LYS A 284 -19.73 -17.60 19.51
C LYS A 284 -19.53 -19.07 19.11
N GLY A 285 -18.63 -19.81 19.81
CA GLY A 285 -18.34 -21.23 19.55
C GLY A 285 -17.17 -21.43 18.59
N GLU A 286 -17.12 -22.60 17.95
CA GLU A 286 -15.98 -23.06 17.14
C GLU A 286 -15.98 -22.49 15.70
N ALA A 287 -17.17 -22.12 15.18
CA ALA A 287 -17.31 -21.55 13.85
C ALA A 287 -16.67 -20.15 13.75
N GLU A 288 -15.98 -19.89 12.65
CA GLU A 288 -15.36 -18.58 12.40
C GLU A 288 -16.38 -17.44 12.59
N TYR A 289 -16.01 -16.49 13.40
CA TYR A 289 -16.81 -15.29 13.65
C TYR A 289 -16.00 -14.04 13.28
N LYS A 290 -16.50 -13.27 12.31
CA LYS A 290 -15.89 -12.01 11.89
C LYS A 290 -16.61 -10.84 12.55
N PRO A 291 -15.90 -9.77 13.00
CA PRO A 291 -16.52 -8.52 13.46
C PRO A 291 -17.51 -7.99 12.42
N GLN A 292 -18.68 -7.56 12.86
CA GLN A 292 -19.77 -7.12 11.97
C GLN A 292 -19.86 -5.59 11.85
N GLN A 293 -19.27 -4.85 12.76
CA GLN A 293 -19.37 -3.40 12.84
C GLN A 293 -18.16 -2.80 13.58
N LEU A 294 -18.00 -1.48 13.51
CA LEU A 294 -17.03 -0.74 14.32
C LEU A 294 -17.22 -1.03 15.81
N HIS A 295 -16.12 -1.04 16.56
CA HIS A 295 -16.02 -1.30 17.99
C HIS A 295 -16.39 -2.73 18.38
N GLU A 296 -16.48 -3.64 17.41
CA GLU A 296 -16.59 -5.07 17.61
C GLU A 296 -15.32 -5.77 17.16
N PHE A 297 -14.83 -6.69 17.98
CA PHE A 297 -13.66 -7.52 17.73
C PHE A 297 -14.04 -8.98 17.80
N SER A 298 -13.29 -9.84 17.11
CA SER A 298 -13.38 -11.29 17.30
C SER A 298 -12.11 -11.81 17.95
N LEU A 299 -12.27 -12.47 19.10
CA LEU A 299 -11.17 -13.13 19.81
C LEU A 299 -11.24 -14.62 19.54
N TYR A 300 -10.13 -15.25 19.16
CA TYR A 300 -9.99 -16.69 19.11
C TYR A 300 -9.10 -17.19 20.25
N LEU A 301 -9.67 -18.04 21.11
CA LEU A 301 -9.04 -18.59 22.31
C LEU A 301 -9.63 -19.97 22.62
N ASP A 302 -8.77 -20.98 22.90
CA ASP A 302 -9.16 -22.33 23.31
C ASP A 302 -10.25 -22.93 22.41
N ASN A 303 -10.00 -22.97 21.10
CA ASN A 303 -10.89 -23.51 20.06
C ASN A 303 -12.26 -22.81 19.97
N ASN A 304 -12.41 -21.62 20.55
CA ASN A 304 -13.66 -20.86 20.47
C ASN A 304 -13.42 -19.43 20.00
N TRP A 305 -14.38 -18.94 19.24
CA TRP A 305 -14.50 -17.52 18.90
C TRP A 305 -15.39 -16.81 19.91
N TYR A 306 -15.04 -15.58 20.20
CA TYR A 306 -15.77 -14.66 21.06
C TYR A 306 -15.98 -13.33 20.35
N SER A 307 -17.19 -12.75 20.45
CA SER A 307 -17.42 -11.34 20.11
C SER A 307 -17.05 -10.48 21.32
N LEU A 308 -16.27 -9.44 21.09
CA LEU A 308 -15.94 -8.43 22.08
C LEU A 308 -16.48 -7.11 21.56
N LYS A 309 -17.50 -6.53 22.19
CA LYS A 309 -18.01 -5.20 21.87
C LYS A 309 -17.50 -4.19 22.88
N ALA A 310 -16.80 -3.16 22.43
CA ALA A 310 -16.29 -2.12 23.31
C ALA A 310 -17.45 -1.36 23.96
N LYS A 311 -17.39 -1.19 25.29
CA LYS A 311 -18.42 -0.47 26.04
C LYS A 311 -18.35 1.03 25.78
N GLU A 312 -19.49 1.70 25.86
CA GLU A 312 -19.55 3.17 25.82
C GLU A 312 -18.62 3.78 26.88
N GLY A 313 -17.93 4.86 26.51
CA GLY A 313 -16.95 5.53 27.35
C GLY A 313 -15.54 4.93 27.33
N THR A 314 -15.32 3.83 26.62
CA THR A 314 -13.97 3.27 26.41
C THR A 314 -13.25 3.88 25.20
N TYR A 315 -13.94 4.64 24.39
CA TYR A 315 -13.43 5.39 23.23
C TYR A 315 -14.13 6.75 23.12
N ASP A 316 -13.50 7.69 22.42
CA ASP A 316 -14.03 9.03 22.15
C ASP A 316 -14.31 9.20 20.66
N ASN A 317 -15.56 9.37 20.28
CA ASN A 317 -15.99 9.59 18.90
C ASN A 317 -15.45 10.91 18.29
N ASN A 318 -14.99 11.85 19.11
CA ASN A 318 -14.40 13.12 18.65
C ASN A 318 -12.89 13.04 18.46
N ASP A 319 -12.24 11.99 18.96
CA ASP A 319 -10.81 11.75 18.69
C ASP A 319 -10.65 10.81 17.50
N PRO A 320 -10.15 11.30 16.34
CA PRO A 320 -10.03 10.48 15.13
C PRO A 320 -9.07 9.29 15.29
N ILE A 321 -8.20 9.27 16.30
CA ILE A 321 -7.35 8.11 16.64
C ILE A 321 -8.04 7.24 17.70
N GLY A 322 -8.51 7.82 18.78
CA GLY A 322 -9.09 7.11 19.92
C GLY A 322 -10.37 6.32 19.58
N VAL A 323 -11.06 6.69 18.50
CA VAL A 323 -12.22 5.98 17.96
C VAL A 323 -11.88 4.73 17.15
N LEU A 324 -10.61 4.56 16.73
CA LEU A 324 -10.22 3.42 15.91
C LEU A 324 -10.16 2.12 16.70
N ASP A 325 -10.68 1.05 16.12
CA ASP A 325 -10.57 -0.31 16.70
C ASP A 325 -9.11 -0.72 16.94
N VAL A 326 -8.20 -0.28 16.07
CA VAL A 326 -6.75 -0.47 16.25
C VAL A 326 -6.26 0.17 17.54
N ASP A 327 -6.68 1.39 17.86
CA ASP A 327 -6.29 2.09 19.09
C ASP A 327 -6.97 1.49 20.33
N ILE A 328 -8.27 1.24 20.25
CA ILE A 328 -9.05 0.61 21.33
C ILE A 328 -8.42 -0.73 21.73
N SER A 329 -8.14 -1.61 20.76
CA SER A 329 -7.51 -2.90 21.03
C SER A 329 -6.09 -2.75 21.59
N SER A 330 -5.32 -1.78 21.09
CA SER A 330 -3.94 -1.54 21.56
C SER A 330 -3.91 -1.08 23.01
N ARG A 331 -4.78 -0.15 23.40
CA ARG A 331 -4.84 0.36 24.79
C ARG A 331 -5.45 -0.65 25.75
N LEU A 332 -6.62 -1.18 25.42
CA LEU A 332 -7.46 -1.90 26.39
C LEU A 332 -7.17 -3.40 26.46
N ILE A 333 -6.60 -4.00 25.40
CA ILE A 333 -6.28 -5.44 25.37
C ILE A 333 -4.78 -5.63 25.40
N LEU A 334 -4.05 -5.04 24.43
CA LEU A 334 -2.63 -5.33 24.26
C LEU A 334 -1.78 -4.70 25.39
N ASP A 335 -2.00 -3.44 25.72
CA ASP A 335 -1.25 -2.78 26.79
C ASP A 335 -1.83 -3.11 28.18
N GLU A 336 -3.09 -2.81 28.45
CA GLU A 336 -3.68 -2.92 29.79
C GLU A 336 -3.69 -4.37 30.32
N ILE A 337 -4.04 -5.35 29.49
CA ILE A 337 -4.19 -6.75 29.94
C ILE A 337 -2.91 -7.56 29.63
N LEU A 338 -2.41 -7.47 28.39
CA LEU A 338 -1.32 -8.31 27.92
C LEU A 338 0.07 -7.68 28.13
N GLY A 339 0.13 -6.40 28.55
CA GLY A 339 1.39 -5.68 28.84
C GLY A 339 2.25 -5.42 27.60
N ILE A 340 1.67 -5.47 26.40
CA ILE A 340 2.33 -5.19 25.12
C ILE A 340 2.19 -3.70 24.82
N LYS A 341 3.23 -2.91 25.18
CA LYS A 341 3.21 -1.44 25.07
C LYS A 341 3.68 -0.92 23.72
N ASP A 342 4.63 -1.57 23.11
CA ASP A 342 5.17 -1.16 21.81
C ASP A 342 4.97 -2.26 20.77
N LEU A 343 3.98 -2.07 19.93
CA LEU A 343 3.62 -3.02 18.87
C LEU A 343 4.70 -3.21 17.79
N ARG A 344 5.72 -2.34 17.72
CA ARG A 344 6.80 -2.40 16.72
C ARG A 344 7.96 -3.27 17.16
N SER A 345 8.16 -3.40 18.45
CA SER A 345 9.35 -4.06 19.03
C SER A 345 9.04 -5.29 19.88
N ASP A 346 7.82 -5.44 20.41
CA ASP A 346 7.44 -6.60 21.22
C ASP A 346 7.33 -7.86 20.36
N LYS A 347 8.14 -8.88 20.69
CA LYS A 347 8.19 -10.16 19.97
C LYS A 347 7.05 -11.13 20.32
N ARG A 348 6.19 -10.77 21.27
CA ARG A 348 5.02 -11.57 21.64
C ARG A 348 3.83 -11.35 20.72
N ILE A 349 3.81 -10.27 19.95
CA ILE A 349 2.77 -9.96 18.98
C ILE A 349 3.27 -10.13 17.56
N ASP A 350 2.38 -10.58 16.66
CA ASP A 350 2.57 -10.56 15.23
C ASP A 350 1.26 -10.18 14.52
N PHE A 351 1.32 -9.90 13.23
CA PHE A 351 0.23 -9.31 12.46
C PHE A 351 -0.14 -10.17 11.27
N VAL A 352 -1.44 -10.27 10.98
CA VAL A 352 -1.98 -11.06 9.86
C VAL A 352 -2.88 -10.18 9.01
N GLY A 353 -2.49 -9.92 7.76
CA GLY A 353 -3.30 -9.18 6.80
C GLY A 353 -4.57 -9.93 6.41
N GLY A 354 -5.65 -9.17 6.19
CA GLY A 354 -6.99 -9.71 5.97
C GLY A 354 -7.16 -10.65 4.79
N LEU A 355 -6.27 -10.63 3.79
CA LEU A 355 -6.27 -11.63 2.70
C LEU A 355 -6.13 -13.06 3.20
N ARG A 356 -5.36 -13.29 4.27
CA ARG A 356 -5.18 -14.62 4.87
C ARG A 356 -6.41 -15.08 5.67
N GLY A 357 -7.29 -14.14 6.03
CA GLY A 357 -8.56 -14.39 6.70
C GLY A 357 -8.46 -14.97 8.10
N LEU A 358 -9.63 -15.30 8.67
CA LEU A 358 -9.74 -15.88 10.02
C LEU A 358 -9.14 -17.29 10.11
N LYS A 359 -9.09 -18.01 8.99
CA LYS A 359 -8.48 -19.36 8.92
C LYS A 359 -7.01 -19.33 9.32
N GLU A 360 -6.27 -18.31 8.91
CA GLU A 360 -4.86 -18.17 9.28
C GLU A 360 -4.70 -17.86 10.76
N LEU A 361 -5.58 -17.04 11.33
CA LEU A 361 -5.60 -16.76 12.77
C LEU A 361 -5.80 -18.06 13.57
N LYS A 362 -6.83 -18.82 13.17
CA LYS A 362 -7.15 -20.12 13.78
C LYS A 362 -5.96 -21.08 13.65
N ARG A 363 -5.38 -21.22 12.46
CA ARG A 363 -4.23 -22.11 12.21
C ARG A 363 -3.04 -21.80 13.12
N ARG A 364 -2.68 -20.52 13.28
CA ARG A 364 -1.53 -20.11 14.10
C ARG A 364 -1.75 -20.33 15.60
N VAL A 365 -2.98 -20.31 16.04
CA VAL A 365 -3.31 -20.63 17.44
C VAL A 365 -3.40 -22.15 17.65
N ASP A 366 -4.08 -22.86 16.77
CA ASP A 366 -4.30 -24.32 16.90
C ASP A 366 -3.00 -25.13 16.81
N ASN A 367 -2.00 -24.65 16.03
CA ASN A 367 -0.69 -25.31 15.93
C ASN A 367 0.28 -24.94 17.06
N GLY A 368 -0.14 -24.08 18.02
CA GLY A 368 0.66 -23.68 19.17
C GLY A 368 1.71 -22.60 18.87
N GLU A 369 1.74 -22.01 17.65
CA GLU A 369 2.61 -20.89 17.33
C GLU A 369 2.23 -19.64 18.13
N MET A 370 0.92 -19.44 18.32
CA MET A 370 0.34 -18.33 19.06
C MET A 370 -0.68 -18.85 20.09
N ARG A 371 -0.92 -18.07 21.14
CA ARG A 371 -1.86 -18.44 22.21
C ARG A 371 -3.28 -17.93 21.93
N THR A 372 -3.39 -16.79 21.29
CA THR A 372 -4.67 -16.15 20.98
C THR A 372 -4.55 -15.29 19.73
N ALA A 373 -5.69 -15.03 19.11
CA ALA A 373 -5.80 -14.15 17.95
C ALA A 373 -6.95 -13.15 18.12
N LEU A 374 -6.76 -11.94 17.59
CA LEU A 374 -7.74 -10.86 17.61
C LEU A 374 -7.96 -10.35 16.19
N ALA A 375 -9.18 -10.51 15.68
CA ALA A 375 -9.61 -9.93 14.42
C ALA A 375 -10.32 -8.60 14.67
N LEU A 376 -10.00 -7.61 13.85
CA LEU A 376 -10.52 -6.24 13.93
C LEU A 376 -11.50 -5.98 12.79
N TYR A 377 -12.40 -5.01 12.99
CA TYR A 377 -13.16 -4.44 11.89
C TYR A 377 -12.24 -3.53 11.05
N PRO A 378 -12.31 -3.58 9.70
CA PRO A 378 -11.43 -2.78 8.86
C PRO A 378 -11.70 -1.27 9.02
N VAL A 379 -10.64 -0.47 8.95
CA VAL A 379 -10.71 1.00 8.93
C VAL A 379 -11.38 1.45 7.62
N SER A 380 -12.19 2.49 7.67
CA SER A 380 -12.78 3.10 6.48
C SER A 380 -11.86 4.15 5.84
N MET A 381 -12.06 4.42 4.52
CA MET A 381 -11.36 5.53 3.86
C MET A 381 -11.66 6.88 4.51
N GLN A 382 -12.90 7.10 4.99
CA GLN A 382 -13.25 8.35 5.67
C GLN A 382 -12.43 8.53 6.94
N GLN A 383 -12.25 7.49 7.76
CA GLN A 383 -11.42 7.57 8.96
C GLN A 383 -9.95 7.89 8.63
N ILE A 384 -9.40 7.31 7.55
CA ILE A 384 -8.03 7.63 7.10
C ILE A 384 -7.92 9.09 6.68
N MET A 385 -8.89 9.59 5.91
CA MET A 385 -8.91 10.98 5.46
C MET A 385 -9.02 11.95 6.65
N ASP A 386 -9.93 11.70 7.58
CA ASP A 386 -10.13 12.53 8.79
C ASP A 386 -8.85 12.60 9.64
N ILE A 387 -8.15 11.47 9.81
CA ILE A 387 -6.87 11.41 10.52
C ILE A 387 -5.80 12.22 9.80
N ALA A 388 -5.65 11.98 8.50
CA ALA A 388 -4.65 12.66 7.68
C ALA A 388 -4.91 14.19 7.61
N ASP A 389 -6.17 14.61 7.58
CA ASP A 389 -6.58 16.02 7.63
C ASP A 389 -6.30 16.66 9.00
N SER A 390 -6.45 15.92 10.09
CA SER A 390 -6.12 16.40 11.43
C SER A 390 -4.61 16.55 11.68
N GLY A 391 -3.76 16.08 10.75
CA GLY A 391 -2.31 16.03 10.90
C GLY A 391 -1.81 14.98 11.90
N LYS A 392 -2.70 14.13 12.41
CA LYS A 392 -2.35 13.02 13.30
C LYS A 392 -1.84 11.81 12.50
N ILE A 393 -1.20 10.88 13.19
CA ILE A 393 -0.63 9.66 12.63
C ILE A 393 -1.34 8.45 13.21
N MET A 394 -1.69 7.50 12.35
CA MET A 394 -2.32 6.25 12.74
C MET A 394 -1.37 5.35 13.54
N PRO A 395 -1.88 4.52 14.44
CA PRO A 395 -1.12 3.42 15.01
C PRO A 395 -0.53 2.52 13.90
N PRO A 396 0.61 1.86 14.14
CA PRO A 396 1.21 0.98 13.14
C PRO A 396 0.29 -0.22 12.83
N LYS A 397 0.37 -0.70 11.58
CA LYS A 397 -0.40 -1.87 11.14
C LYS A 397 -1.92 -1.67 11.29
N ALA A 398 -2.40 -0.50 10.90
CA ALA A 398 -3.81 -0.12 10.97
C ALA A 398 -4.56 -0.38 9.65
N THR A 399 -3.90 -0.28 8.52
CA THR A 399 -4.50 -0.36 7.18
C THR A 399 -3.86 -1.46 6.34
N TRP A 400 -4.68 -2.14 5.53
CA TRP A 400 -4.23 -3.09 4.52
C TRP A 400 -5.05 -2.89 3.25
N PHE A 401 -4.48 -2.19 2.26
CA PHE A 401 -5.14 -1.94 0.97
C PHE A 401 -4.92 -3.12 0.02
N GLU A 402 -6.00 -3.56 -0.62
CA GLU A 402 -6.00 -4.58 -1.68
C GLU A 402 -6.92 -4.19 -2.84
N PRO A 403 -6.58 -4.60 -4.08
CA PRO A 403 -5.33 -5.27 -4.50
C PRO A 403 -4.11 -4.35 -4.39
N LYS A 404 -2.93 -4.92 -4.18
CA LYS A 404 -1.67 -4.18 -4.28
C LYS A 404 -1.40 -3.77 -5.73
N LEU A 405 -0.85 -2.56 -5.94
CA LEU A 405 -0.44 -2.12 -7.27
C LEU A 405 0.63 -3.06 -7.83
N ARG A 406 0.51 -3.43 -9.10
CA ARG A 406 1.60 -4.11 -9.80
C ARG A 406 2.69 -3.12 -10.17
N SER A 407 3.93 -3.56 -10.05
CA SER A 407 5.11 -2.90 -10.56
C SER A 407 5.38 -3.37 -12.00
N GLY A 408 6.01 -2.51 -12.83
CA GLY A 408 6.38 -2.88 -14.19
C GLY A 408 5.34 -2.63 -15.28
N LEU A 409 4.14 -2.16 -14.94
CA LEU A 409 3.17 -1.73 -15.95
C LEU A 409 3.55 -0.39 -16.58
N ILE A 410 4.17 0.47 -15.77
CA ILE A 410 4.63 1.80 -16.16
C ILE A 410 5.69 2.28 -15.16
N ILE A 411 6.62 3.08 -15.64
CA ILE A 411 7.74 3.67 -14.90
C ILE A 411 7.84 5.14 -15.28
N HIS A 412 8.18 5.99 -14.33
CA HIS A 412 8.40 7.42 -14.58
C HIS A 412 9.88 7.78 -14.45
N LYS A 413 10.49 8.27 -15.54
CA LYS A 413 11.88 8.72 -15.58
C LYS A 413 11.97 10.16 -15.07
N LEU A 414 13.04 10.48 -14.32
CA LEU A 414 13.20 11.78 -13.69
C LEU A 414 14.03 12.79 -14.52
N SER A 415 14.31 12.46 -15.78
CA SER A 415 15.04 13.35 -16.72
C SER A 415 14.70 13.04 -18.17
#